data_8024962f5ebe2df748c3ba4efba95ce2
#
_entry.id   8024962f5ebe2df748c3ba4efba95ce2
#
_cell.length_a   1.000
_cell.length_b   1.000
_cell.length_c   1.000
_cell.angle_alpha   90.00
_cell.angle_beta   90.00
_cell.angle_gamma   90.00
#
_symmetry.space_group_name_H-M   'P 1'
#
loop_
_entity.id
_entity.type
_entity.pdbx_description
1 polymer ?
#
loop_
_entity_poly.entity_id
_entity_poly.type
_entity_poly.pdbx_seq_one_letter_code
_entity_poly.pdbx_strand_id
1 'polypeptide(L)'
;MWRQRLLMIPALLTFLATPGWAFERPFPENAKRGTMTPANFPNIIIDGKARRLTPGARIWNRDNLIQMPASIRGSDFTVNYTEDAQGQIERVWILTPEEVKKPLPK
;
A
#
# COMPACT_ATOMS: atom_id res chain seq x y z
N MET A 1 -5.11 -9.21 -53.61
CA MET A 1 -4.44 -9.93 -52.97
C MET A 1 -3.33 -9.31 -52.33
N TRP A 2 -2.62 -8.98 -52.25
CA TRP A 2 -1.59 -8.44 -51.57
C TRP A 2 -1.99 -7.41 -50.62
N ARG A 3 -3.05 -6.91 -50.59
CA ARG A 3 -3.36 -5.92 -49.68
C ARG A 3 -3.76 -6.41 -48.40
N GLN A 4 -4.31 -7.45 -48.27
CA GLN A 4 -4.83 -7.81 -47.01
C GLN A 4 -3.84 -8.11 -45.98
N ARG A 5 -2.74 -8.55 -46.28
CA ARG A 5 -1.91 -8.96 -45.21
C ARG A 5 -1.49 -7.92 -44.30
N LEU A 6 -1.41 -6.76 -44.64
CA LEU A 6 -0.88 -5.79 -43.78
C LEU A 6 -1.72 -5.50 -42.63
N LEU A 7 -2.92 -5.84 -42.66
CA LEU A 7 -3.77 -5.46 -41.61
C LEU A 7 -3.52 -6.07 -40.33
N MET A 8 -3.14 -7.21 -40.21
CA MET A 8 -3.06 -7.79 -38.95
C MET A 8 -2.02 -7.32 -38.07
N ILE A 9 -1.01 -6.88 -38.53
CA ILE A 9 0.07 -6.47 -37.70
C ILE A 9 -0.21 -5.51 -36.64
N PRO A 10 -0.87 -4.45 -36.89
CA PRO A 10 -1.02 -3.41 -35.89
C PRO A 10 -1.76 -3.85 -34.65
N ALA A 11 -2.56 -4.80 -34.77
CA ALA A 11 -3.35 -5.17 -33.66
C ALA A 11 -2.56 -5.68 -32.49
N LEU A 12 -1.46 -6.26 -32.72
CA LEU A 12 -0.72 -6.83 -31.64
C LEU A 12 -0.12 -5.87 -30.72
N LEU A 13 0.24 -4.77 -31.20
CA LEU A 13 0.92 -3.83 -30.37
C LEU A 13 0.11 -3.35 -29.23
N THR A 14 -1.14 -3.39 -29.34
CA THR A 14 -1.96 -2.86 -28.32
C THR A 14 -1.78 -3.52 -27.01
N PHE A 15 -1.54 -4.76 -26.99
CA PHE A 15 -1.42 -5.40 -25.73
C PHE A 15 -0.25 -4.96 -24.95
N LEU A 16 0.80 -4.71 -25.59
CA LEU A 16 2.00 -4.38 -24.86
C LEU A 16 1.88 -3.14 -24.07
N ALA A 17 1.00 -2.30 -24.44
CA ALA A 17 0.87 -1.08 -23.73
C ALA A 17 0.21 -1.27 -22.38
N THR A 18 -0.32 -2.41 -22.13
CA THR A 18 -1.02 -2.60 -20.91
C THR A 18 -0.07 -2.95 -19.83
N PRO A 19 0.08 -2.12 -18.85
CA PRO A 19 1.00 -2.38 -17.81
C PRO A 19 0.38 -3.29 -16.79
N GLY A 20 0.71 -4.48 -16.82
CA GLY A 20 0.22 -5.39 -15.83
C GLY A 20 0.66 -5.04 -14.46
N TRP A 21 1.63 -4.18 -14.36
CA TRP A 21 2.07 -3.83 -13.05
C TRP A 21 1.27 -2.74 -12.42
N ALA A 22 0.27 -2.28 -13.03
CA ALA A 22 -0.57 -1.29 -12.40
C ALA A 22 -1.35 -1.91 -11.28
N PHE A 23 -0.67 -2.45 -10.32
CA PHE A 23 -1.27 -3.13 -9.21
C PHE A 23 -1.78 -2.12 -8.20
N GLU A 24 -3.02 -2.25 -7.83
CA GLU A 24 -3.63 -1.39 -6.82
C GLU A 24 -4.12 -2.23 -5.68
N ARG A 25 -3.77 -1.83 -4.48
CA ARG A 25 -4.22 -2.54 -3.30
C ARG A 25 -5.56 -1.98 -2.86
N PRO A 26 -6.52 -2.84 -2.54
CA PRO A 26 -7.79 -2.36 -2.00
C PRO A 26 -7.62 -2.08 -0.53
N PHE A 27 -7.91 -0.85 -0.13
CA PHE A 27 -7.85 -0.49 1.27
C PHE A 27 -9.26 -0.45 1.84
N PRO A 28 -9.43 -0.84 3.12
CA PRO A 28 -10.76 -0.81 3.72
C PRO A 28 -11.27 0.62 3.88
N GLU A 29 -12.57 0.77 3.94
CA GLU A 29 -13.17 2.10 4.05
C GLU A 29 -12.84 2.76 5.37
N ASN A 30 -12.56 1.98 6.40
CA ASN A 30 -12.19 2.57 7.69
C ASN A 30 -10.71 2.86 7.82
N ALA A 31 -9.95 2.76 6.74
CA ALA A 31 -8.54 3.08 6.78
C ALA A 31 -8.34 4.57 6.95
N LYS A 32 -7.32 4.94 7.71
CA LYS A 32 -6.94 6.32 7.93
C LYS A 32 -5.56 6.56 7.35
N ARG A 33 -5.29 7.78 6.95
CA ARG A 33 -3.98 8.14 6.42
C ARG A 33 -3.14 8.80 7.50
N GLY A 34 -1.88 8.44 7.60
CA GLY A 34 -1.00 9.07 8.57
C GLY A 34 0.46 8.87 8.23
N THR A 35 1.32 9.35 9.11
CA THR A 35 2.76 9.19 9.00
C THR A 35 3.22 8.28 10.12
N MET A 36 3.93 7.22 9.77
CA MET A 36 4.31 6.18 10.72
C MET A 36 5.82 6.12 10.88
N THR A 37 6.26 5.99 12.12
CA THR A 37 7.66 5.70 12.43
C THR A 37 7.70 4.47 13.32
N PRO A 38 8.49 3.46 12.97
CA PRO A 38 8.57 2.26 13.82
C PRO A 38 9.18 2.58 15.18
N ALA A 39 8.75 1.84 16.17
CA ALA A 39 9.28 1.93 17.52
C ALA A 39 9.44 0.52 18.04
N ASN A 40 9.71 0.37 19.33
CA ASN A 40 9.85 -0.96 19.89
C ASN A 40 8.48 -1.61 20.02
N PHE A 41 8.32 -2.75 19.37
CA PHE A 41 7.07 -3.47 19.42
C PHE A 41 6.65 -3.71 20.88
N PRO A 42 5.41 -3.51 21.24
CA PRO A 42 4.26 -3.26 20.36
C PRO A 42 3.97 -1.78 20.11
N ASN A 43 4.90 -0.92 20.36
CA ASN A 43 4.70 0.50 20.17
C ASN A 43 4.98 0.92 18.73
N ILE A 44 4.28 1.94 18.27
CA ILE A 44 4.46 2.50 16.96
C ILE A 44 4.08 3.97 17.06
N ILE A 45 4.67 4.80 16.25
CA ILE A 45 4.39 6.23 16.28
C ILE A 45 3.59 6.58 15.04
N ILE A 46 2.41 7.17 15.24
CA ILE A 46 1.55 7.60 14.15
C ILE A 46 1.30 9.10 14.35
N ASP A 47 1.67 9.88 13.35
CA ASP A 47 1.49 11.34 13.37
C ASP A 47 2.12 11.96 14.63
N GLY A 48 3.26 11.44 15.02
CA GLY A 48 3.98 11.96 16.17
C GLY A 48 3.49 11.48 17.52
N LYS A 49 2.47 10.62 17.53
CA LYS A 49 1.93 10.11 18.80
C LYS A 49 2.22 8.63 18.97
N ALA A 50 2.55 8.24 20.19
CA ALA A 50 2.78 6.84 20.47
C ALA A 50 1.46 6.09 20.43
N ARG A 51 1.42 5.02 19.66
CA ARG A 51 0.25 4.17 19.53
C ARG A 51 0.69 2.75 19.80
N ARG A 52 -0.26 1.87 19.90
CA ARG A 52 0.03 0.48 20.23
C ARG A 52 -0.52 -0.44 19.18
N LEU A 53 0.29 -1.39 18.74
CA LEU A 53 -0.14 -2.42 17.80
C LEU A 53 -0.87 -3.52 18.56
N THR A 54 -1.90 -4.09 17.94
CA THR A 54 -2.55 -5.26 18.52
C THR A 54 -1.60 -6.45 18.39
N PRO A 55 -1.82 -7.50 19.18
CA PRO A 55 -0.96 -8.69 19.07
C PRO A 55 -0.94 -9.31 17.69
N GLY A 56 -2.05 -9.24 16.97
CA GLY A 56 -2.10 -9.77 15.62
C GLY A 56 -1.92 -8.75 14.53
N ALA A 57 -1.37 -7.59 14.87
CA ALA A 57 -1.22 -6.52 13.88
C ALA A 57 -0.29 -6.94 12.75
N ARG A 58 -0.59 -6.44 11.56
CA ARG A 58 0.20 -6.73 10.38
C ARG A 58 0.58 -5.44 9.68
N ILE A 59 1.81 -5.41 9.20
CA ILE A 59 2.33 -4.29 8.45
C ILE A 59 2.75 -4.79 7.08
N TRP A 60 2.22 -4.16 6.03
CA TRP A 60 2.58 -4.51 4.65
C TRP A 60 3.48 -3.44 4.09
N ASN A 61 4.55 -3.86 3.42
CA ASN A 61 5.45 -2.90 2.79
C ASN A 61 4.93 -2.48 1.42
N ARG A 62 5.72 -1.70 0.69
CA ARG A 62 5.31 -1.19 -0.61
C ARG A 62 5.11 -2.28 -1.65
N ASP A 63 5.72 -3.45 -1.44
CA ASP A 63 5.55 -4.59 -2.32
C ASP A 63 4.42 -5.50 -1.88
N ASN A 64 3.61 -5.04 -0.94
CA ASN A 64 2.48 -5.77 -0.39
C ASN A 64 2.88 -7.08 0.30
N LEU A 65 4.04 -7.08 0.90
CA LEU A 65 4.51 -8.20 1.68
C LEU A 65 4.47 -7.85 3.15
N ILE A 66 4.12 -8.82 3.98
CA ILE A 66 4.07 -8.60 5.42
C ILE A 66 5.48 -8.46 5.95
N GLN A 67 5.67 -7.45 6.78
CA GLN A 67 6.97 -7.16 7.32
C GLN A 67 6.87 -7.06 8.84
N MET A 68 7.84 -7.64 9.54
CA MET A 68 7.86 -7.56 10.99
C MET A 68 8.21 -6.15 11.42
N PRO A 69 7.58 -5.63 12.46
CA PRO A 69 7.89 -4.27 12.90
C PRO A 69 9.36 -4.04 13.16
N ALA A 70 10.03 -5.02 13.74
CA ALA A 70 11.43 -4.86 14.08
C ALA A 70 12.35 -4.79 12.87
N SER A 71 11.87 -5.20 11.70
CA SER A 71 12.69 -5.20 10.50
C SER A 71 12.52 -3.92 9.68
N ILE A 72 11.63 -3.03 10.07
CA ILE A 72 11.39 -1.81 9.31
C ILE A 72 12.42 -0.77 9.71
N ARG A 73 13.10 -0.23 8.72
CA ARG A 73 14.11 0.80 8.94
C ARG A 73 13.63 2.10 8.36
N GLY A 74 13.96 3.19 9.04
CA GLY A 74 13.60 4.51 8.58
C GLY A 74 12.53 5.14 9.43
N SER A 75 12.00 6.26 8.96
CA SER A 75 10.98 7.01 9.70
C SER A 75 10.07 7.74 8.73
N ASP A 76 8.99 8.25 9.28
CA ASP A 76 8.06 9.12 8.55
C ASP A 76 7.52 8.50 7.26
N PHE A 77 7.12 7.23 7.35
CA PHE A 77 6.48 6.57 6.22
C PHE A 77 5.03 7.01 6.12
N THR A 78 4.59 7.35 4.92
CA THR A 78 3.17 7.61 4.71
C THR A 78 2.45 6.28 4.61
N VAL A 79 1.42 6.12 5.42
CA VAL A 79 0.73 4.84 5.56
C VAL A 79 -0.78 5.02 5.56
N ASN A 80 -1.48 3.94 5.25
CA ASN A 80 -2.88 3.78 5.61
C ASN A 80 -2.93 2.79 6.76
N TYR A 81 -3.80 3.00 7.72
CA TYR A 81 -3.88 2.09 8.85
C TYR A 81 -5.32 1.97 9.36
N THR A 82 -5.58 0.89 10.09
CA THR A 82 -6.88 0.68 10.71
C THR A 82 -6.71 0.51 12.21
N GLU A 83 -7.76 0.84 12.94
CA GLU A 83 -7.77 0.74 14.40
C GLU A 83 -8.86 -0.22 14.85
N ASP A 84 -8.65 -0.83 16.00
CA ASP A 84 -9.71 -1.64 16.60
C ASP A 84 -10.58 -0.76 17.51
N ALA A 85 -11.48 -1.41 18.24
CA ALA A 85 -12.42 -0.68 19.08
C ALA A 85 -11.74 0.04 20.23
N GLN A 86 -10.56 -0.38 20.64
CA GLN A 86 -9.81 0.26 21.70
C GLN A 86 -8.82 1.28 21.19
N GLY A 87 -8.79 1.53 19.90
CA GLY A 87 -7.87 2.49 19.34
C GLY A 87 -6.48 1.95 19.11
N GLN A 88 -6.30 0.63 19.19
CA GLN A 88 -5.02 0.03 18.87
C GLN A 88 -4.91 -0.19 17.37
N ILE A 89 -3.70 -0.20 16.87
CA ILE A 89 -3.46 -0.28 15.43
C ILE A 89 -3.48 -1.75 15.00
N GLU A 90 -4.35 -2.09 14.07
CA GLU A 90 -4.51 -3.46 13.60
C GLU A 90 -3.76 -3.77 12.32
N ARG A 91 -3.83 -2.87 11.36
CA ARG A 91 -3.22 -3.10 10.06
C ARG A 91 -2.58 -1.81 9.58
N VAL A 92 -1.43 -1.93 8.96
CA VAL A 92 -0.71 -0.77 8.42
C VAL A 92 -0.20 -1.13 7.04
N TRP A 93 -0.37 -0.23 6.09
CA TRP A 93 0.18 -0.40 4.75
C TRP A 93 1.10 0.77 4.47
N ILE A 94 2.37 0.48 4.24
CA ILE A 94 3.33 1.50 3.82
C ILE A 94 3.07 1.78 2.36
N LEU A 95 2.80 3.03 2.03
CA LEU A 95 2.31 3.39 0.71
C LEU A 95 3.43 3.66 -0.28
N THR A 96 3.16 3.34 -1.55
CA THR A 96 4.03 3.76 -2.64
C THR A 96 3.76 5.22 -2.95
N PRO A 97 4.66 5.90 -3.67
CA PRO A 97 4.39 7.29 -4.05
C PRO A 97 3.10 7.47 -4.83
N GLU A 98 2.73 6.50 -5.64
CA GLU A 98 1.48 6.59 -6.39
C GLU A 98 0.28 6.47 -5.48
N GLU A 99 0.37 5.63 -4.47
CA GLU A 99 -0.74 5.46 -3.53
C GLU A 99 -0.93 6.69 -2.66
N VAL A 100 0.15 7.36 -2.32
CA VAL A 100 0.06 8.58 -1.52
C VAL A 100 -0.75 9.64 -2.24
N LYS A 101 -0.69 9.68 -3.54
CA LYS A 101 -1.42 10.68 -4.32
C LYS A 101 -2.91 10.40 -4.39
N LYS A 102 -3.34 9.20 -4.06
CA LYS A 102 -4.75 8.85 -4.14
C LYS A 102 -5.45 9.11 -2.81
N PRO A 103 -6.67 9.61 -2.85
CA PRO A 103 -7.40 9.81 -1.60
C PRO A 103 -7.80 8.48 -0.98
N LEU A 104 -8.12 8.52 0.29
CA LEU A 104 -8.64 7.34 0.96
C LEU A 104 -10.01 6.98 0.41
N PRO A 105 -10.39 5.71 0.48
CA PRO A 105 -11.73 5.30 0.08
C PRO A 105 -12.77 5.95 0.98
N LYS A 106 -13.95 6.13 0.45
CA LYS A 106 -15.05 6.73 1.21
C LYS A 106 -16.23 5.84 1.34
#